data_f80ce58581e826f34d8483a44f54fadc
#
_entry.id   f80ce58581e826f34d8483a44f54fadc
#
_cell.length_a   1.000
_cell.length_b   1.000
_cell.length_c   1.000
_cell.angle_alpha   90.00
_cell.angle_beta   90.00
_cell.angle_gamma   90.00
#
_symmetry.space_group_name_H-M   'P 1'
#
loop_
_entity.id
_entity.type
_entity.pdbx_description
1 polymer ?
#
loop_
_entity_poly.entity_id
_entity_poly.type
_entity_poly.pdbx_seq_one_letter_code
_entity_poly.pdbx_strand_id
1 'polypeptide(L)'
;MSIVLVALLTTGAVDAAPVSYNEIVETRIRPQVAQLLEGLATQGRRYVIDGTAVFSGDDPFLPGKIALGLADILLSVPADDPRRPAYIAEFRRLAALTVDDPNDTWGIYYYVSALEKLRKVGALGAAVDRATLAKLRVRLDWRTFVDVDDFTLIDHPNNYYGVAFAIARLRVLLGWEDAAGSERLLTKMLEHYRQFSGTYGFADETDGEGRFDRYSVLLAAEIAQRFIETGSRPPDEVLGWVRKSADVMLARINPHGDGFEYGRSIGPYGTTAMVEVLTAAAAVHVLNEQEMALAYAYVSRAAQYYADFWLNARTGSLDMWDQGRRTDAYRGKFRILGENLSVAHQFFYTNAAWNELGYRGKPPMPDFERALDRLPKRMVTWFARGEYDRVLLTLRDRDYVIGLPLINGGESQHMHSPYFPIPFAPRLLAGIADGNSPQLVPYFTLGDGSVLAPLAYFQDVKITTRGTTTIVTFRQPRVDKLGGRAPVPDGRITLTSTYTLSPGRITRADVYTPREPLDLKGIAMEFATYAEDGTQKASTVRFAKGPVQEFKATGFDQCLTEALHDNPDYRTPIGPFSSKVSCRIESRTLREPLTLGWSLAYR
;
A
#
# COMPACT_ATOMS: atom_id res chain seq x y z
N MET A 1 -64.89 -18.40 -11.43
CA MET A 1 -63.76 -17.43 -11.47
C MET A 1 -63.22 -17.31 -10.05
N SER A 2 -62.20 -18.10 -9.72
CA SER A 2 -61.57 -18.10 -8.39
C SER A 2 -60.28 -17.29 -8.50
N ILE A 3 -60.22 -16.19 -7.75
CA ILE A 3 -59.03 -15.32 -7.66
C ILE A 3 -58.11 -15.95 -6.62
N VAL A 4 -56.94 -16.43 -7.06
CA VAL A 4 -55.87 -16.90 -6.17
C VAL A 4 -55.04 -15.64 -5.82
N LEU A 5 -55.09 -15.25 -4.57
CA LEU A 5 -54.26 -14.21 -3.99
C LEU A 5 -52.87 -14.78 -3.70
N VAL A 6 -51.86 -14.47 -4.49
CA VAL A 6 -50.48 -14.81 -4.21
C VAL A 6 -49.91 -13.75 -3.23
N ALA A 7 -49.75 -14.15 -1.98
CA ALA A 7 -49.03 -13.35 -0.99
C ALA A 7 -47.53 -13.41 -1.28
N LEU A 8 -46.97 -12.31 -1.73
CA LEU A 8 -45.53 -12.10 -1.79
C LEU A 8 -44.99 -11.95 -0.35
N LEU A 9 -44.43 -13.04 0.17
CA LEU A 9 -43.59 -12.99 1.36
C LEU A 9 -42.28 -12.30 0.99
N THR A 10 -42.14 -11.02 1.31
CA THR A 10 -40.86 -10.34 1.39
C THR A 10 -40.10 -10.91 2.57
N THR A 11 -39.27 -11.92 2.31
CA THR A 11 -38.24 -12.31 3.28
C THR A 11 -37.29 -11.14 3.41
N GLY A 12 -37.43 -10.34 4.48
CA GLY A 12 -36.42 -9.37 4.88
C GLY A 12 -35.11 -10.16 5.03
N ALA A 13 -34.09 -9.77 4.28
CA ALA A 13 -32.75 -10.24 4.51
C ALA A 13 -32.41 -9.92 5.97
N VAL A 14 -32.32 -10.93 6.82
CA VAL A 14 -31.71 -10.79 8.13
C VAL A 14 -30.26 -10.47 7.81
N ASP A 15 -29.83 -9.22 8.05
CA ASP A 15 -28.44 -8.86 7.96
C ASP A 15 -27.64 -9.85 8.80
N ALA A 16 -26.87 -10.71 8.12
CA ALA A 16 -26.02 -11.68 8.80
C ALA A 16 -25.07 -10.87 9.71
N ALA A 17 -24.96 -11.28 10.96
CA ALA A 17 -24.07 -10.63 11.91
C ALA A 17 -22.66 -10.53 11.30
N PRO A 18 -21.96 -9.38 11.43
CA PRO A 18 -20.65 -9.22 10.83
C PRO A 18 -19.67 -10.26 11.37
N VAL A 19 -18.97 -10.93 10.46
CA VAL A 19 -18.05 -12.04 10.75
C VAL A 19 -16.82 -11.53 11.49
N SER A 20 -16.34 -12.25 12.50
CA SER A 20 -15.17 -11.86 13.27
C SER A 20 -13.88 -11.95 12.43
N TYR A 21 -12.90 -11.14 12.77
CA TYR A 21 -11.57 -11.18 12.11
C TYR A 21 -10.96 -12.58 12.15
N ASN A 22 -10.98 -13.22 13.34
CA ASN A 22 -10.45 -14.56 13.52
C ASN A 22 -11.18 -15.59 12.63
N GLU A 23 -12.49 -15.52 12.53
CA GLU A 23 -13.26 -16.45 11.70
C GLU A 23 -12.89 -16.34 10.22
N ILE A 24 -12.77 -15.12 9.68
CA ILE A 24 -12.35 -14.91 8.29
C ILE A 24 -10.96 -15.49 8.03
N VAL A 25 -10.00 -15.19 8.92
CA VAL A 25 -8.63 -15.69 8.78
C VAL A 25 -8.58 -17.21 8.85
N GLU A 26 -9.27 -17.83 9.81
CA GLU A 26 -9.23 -19.29 10.01
C GLU A 26 -10.04 -20.08 8.97
N THR A 27 -11.13 -19.50 8.45
CA THR A 27 -12.02 -20.24 7.52
C THR A 27 -11.78 -19.92 6.04
N ARG A 28 -11.15 -18.79 5.72
CA ARG A 28 -10.97 -18.32 4.34
C ARG A 28 -9.50 -18.22 3.94
N ILE A 29 -8.68 -17.53 4.74
CA ILE A 29 -7.30 -17.21 4.36
C ILE A 29 -6.36 -18.39 4.66
N ARG A 30 -6.45 -18.98 5.85
CA ARG A 30 -5.58 -20.11 6.25
C ARG A 30 -5.76 -21.36 5.39
N PRO A 31 -7.00 -21.81 5.07
CA PRO A 31 -7.18 -22.96 4.17
C PRO A 31 -6.59 -22.75 2.78
N GLN A 32 -6.68 -21.53 2.25
CA GLN A 32 -6.11 -21.18 0.96
C GLN A 32 -4.56 -21.32 0.98
N VAL A 33 -3.89 -20.82 2.01
CA VAL A 33 -2.44 -20.98 2.18
C VAL A 33 -2.05 -22.45 2.37
N ALA A 34 -2.80 -23.19 3.19
CA ALA A 34 -2.56 -24.62 3.39
C ALA A 34 -2.62 -25.40 2.07
N GLN A 35 -3.63 -25.13 1.24
CA GLN A 35 -3.76 -25.74 -0.09
C GLN A 35 -2.57 -25.42 -1.01
N LEU A 36 -2.08 -24.19 -1.02
CA LEU A 36 -0.92 -23.81 -1.82
C LEU A 36 0.36 -24.52 -1.37
N LEU A 37 0.56 -24.62 -0.06
CA LEU A 37 1.72 -25.31 0.50
C LEU A 37 1.66 -26.83 0.28
N GLU A 38 0.47 -27.46 0.39
CA GLU A 38 0.25 -28.86 0.04
C GLU A 38 0.56 -29.12 -1.45
N GLY A 39 0.12 -28.22 -2.33
CA GLY A 39 0.46 -28.27 -3.76
C GLY A 39 1.95 -28.22 -4.00
N LEU A 40 2.65 -27.29 -3.32
CA LEU A 40 4.11 -27.19 -3.38
C LEU A 40 4.77 -28.48 -2.82
N ALA A 41 4.31 -28.97 -1.72
CA ALA A 41 4.81 -30.19 -1.11
C ALA A 41 4.64 -31.41 -2.01
N THR A 42 3.56 -31.50 -2.75
CA THR A 42 3.27 -32.64 -3.67
C THR A 42 4.07 -32.54 -4.97
N GLN A 43 4.15 -31.37 -5.58
CA GLN A 43 4.72 -31.16 -6.92
C GLN A 43 6.20 -30.72 -6.88
N GLY A 44 6.68 -30.20 -5.75
CA GLY A 44 8.05 -29.70 -5.59
C GLY A 44 8.35 -28.59 -6.58
N ARG A 45 9.51 -28.66 -7.24
CA ARG A 45 9.93 -27.61 -8.20
C ARG A 45 9.10 -27.52 -9.49
N ARG A 46 8.20 -28.48 -9.74
CA ARG A 46 7.28 -28.46 -10.89
C ARG A 46 5.95 -27.79 -10.58
N TYR A 47 5.80 -27.23 -9.37
CA TYR A 47 4.54 -26.63 -8.94
C TYR A 47 4.14 -25.44 -9.82
N VAL A 48 2.88 -25.46 -10.26
CA VAL A 48 2.26 -24.44 -11.10
C VAL A 48 1.01 -23.90 -10.39
N ILE A 49 0.89 -22.58 -10.29
CA ILE A 49 -0.28 -21.89 -9.76
C ILE A 49 -0.82 -20.98 -10.84
N ASP A 50 -2.09 -21.13 -11.20
CA ASP A 50 -2.78 -20.31 -12.21
C ASP A 50 -1.94 -20.13 -13.52
N GLY A 51 -1.44 -21.25 -14.05
CA GLY A 51 -0.61 -21.28 -15.27
C GLY A 51 0.82 -20.79 -15.10
N THR A 52 1.25 -20.38 -13.91
CA THR A 52 2.59 -19.85 -13.64
C THR A 52 3.41 -20.83 -12.82
N ALA A 53 4.58 -21.25 -13.36
CA ALA A 53 5.52 -22.10 -12.64
C ALA A 53 6.18 -21.30 -11.49
N VAL A 54 6.07 -21.79 -10.26
CA VAL A 54 6.48 -21.10 -9.04
C VAL A 54 7.99 -20.79 -9.02
N PHE A 55 8.82 -21.65 -9.60
CA PHE A 55 10.28 -21.49 -9.64
C PHE A 55 10.79 -20.99 -10.98
N SER A 56 9.96 -20.34 -11.80
CA SER A 56 10.34 -19.85 -13.13
C SER A 56 10.91 -18.44 -13.15
N GLY A 57 10.81 -17.71 -12.04
CA GLY A 57 11.22 -16.31 -11.95
C GLY A 57 12.11 -16.04 -10.76
N ASP A 58 12.49 -14.77 -10.60
CA ASP A 58 13.34 -14.30 -9.53
C ASP A 58 12.49 -13.68 -8.41
N ASP A 59 12.08 -14.49 -7.43
CA ASP A 59 11.59 -14.00 -6.14
C ASP A 59 12.69 -14.22 -5.08
N PRO A 60 13.51 -13.20 -4.78
CA PRO A 60 14.66 -13.33 -3.89
C PRO A 60 14.27 -13.62 -2.43
N PHE A 61 12.98 -13.67 -2.12
CA PHE A 61 12.45 -13.89 -0.78
C PHE A 61 11.69 -15.22 -0.65
N LEU A 62 11.56 -15.98 -1.73
CA LEU A 62 10.68 -17.15 -1.81
C LEU A 62 10.99 -18.22 -0.74
N PRO A 63 12.25 -18.62 -0.48
CA PRO A 63 12.54 -19.62 0.56
C PRO A 63 12.06 -19.20 1.95
N GLY A 64 12.27 -17.94 2.31
CA GLY A 64 11.81 -17.39 3.58
C GLY A 64 10.30 -17.33 3.69
N LYS A 65 9.61 -16.90 2.62
CA LYS A 65 8.15 -16.87 2.56
C LYS A 65 7.55 -18.26 2.71
N ILE A 66 8.15 -19.29 2.07
CA ILE A 66 7.74 -20.69 2.21
C ILE A 66 7.90 -21.14 3.67
N ALA A 67 9.07 -20.92 4.27
CA ALA A 67 9.34 -21.33 5.64
C ALA A 67 8.37 -20.67 6.63
N LEU A 68 8.09 -19.36 6.45
CA LEU A 68 7.17 -18.65 7.32
C LEU A 68 5.73 -19.12 7.17
N GLY A 69 5.25 -19.32 5.93
CA GLY A 69 3.92 -19.87 5.67
C GLY A 69 3.73 -21.27 6.28
N LEU A 70 4.72 -22.15 6.16
CA LEU A 70 4.71 -23.48 6.78
C LEU A 70 4.67 -23.40 8.31
N ALA A 71 5.45 -22.49 8.91
CA ALA A 71 5.45 -22.28 10.35
C ALA A 71 4.08 -21.78 10.82
N ASP A 72 3.46 -20.83 10.10
CA ASP A 72 2.15 -20.29 10.43
C ASP A 72 1.04 -21.37 10.35
N ILE A 73 1.09 -22.28 9.37
CA ILE A 73 0.16 -23.42 9.29
C ILE A 73 0.42 -24.42 10.42
N LEU A 74 1.66 -24.83 10.66
CA LEU A 74 2.03 -25.77 11.72
C LEU A 74 1.61 -25.27 13.10
N LEU A 75 1.80 -23.98 13.37
CA LEU A 75 1.48 -23.36 14.66
C LEU A 75 0.00 -23.07 14.85
N SER A 76 -0.81 -23.13 13.78
CA SER A 76 -2.25 -22.93 13.87
C SER A 76 -2.98 -24.14 14.48
N VAL A 77 -2.36 -25.31 14.49
CA VAL A 77 -2.94 -26.52 15.05
C VAL A 77 -2.38 -26.82 16.46
N PRO A 78 -3.21 -27.37 17.38
CA PRO A 78 -2.77 -27.79 18.72
C PRO A 78 -1.59 -28.76 18.67
N ALA A 79 -0.86 -28.87 19.78
CA ALA A 79 0.32 -29.75 19.86
C ALA A 79 -0.02 -31.23 19.69
N ASP A 80 -1.22 -31.61 20.07
CA ASP A 80 -1.79 -32.96 19.99
C ASP A 80 -2.63 -33.23 18.73
N ASP A 81 -2.71 -32.25 17.81
CA ASP A 81 -3.45 -32.42 16.55
C ASP A 81 -2.83 -33.53 15.69
N PRO A 82 -3.60 -34.50 15.19
CA PRO A 82 -3.09 -35.62 14.39
C PRO A 82 -2.44 -35.17 13.05
N ARG A 83 -2.69 -33.96 12.57
CA ARG A 83 -2.07 -33.39 11.36
C ARG A 83 -0.67 -32.83 11.61
N ARG A 84 -0.32 -32.51 12.86
CA ARG A 84 0.93 -31.86 13.21
C ARG A 84 2.21 -32.61 12.75
N PRO A 85 2.30 -33.95 12.87
CA PRO A 85 3.44 -34.71 12.33
C PRO A 85 3.61 -34.57 10.82
N ALA A 86 2.51 -34.48 10.06
CA ALA A 86 2.56 -34.28 8.62
C ALA A 86 3.11 -32.87 8.28
N TYR A 87 2.66 -31.83 8.95
CA TYR A 87 3.17 -30.47 8.76
C TYR A 87 4.66 -30.34 9.13
N ILE A 88 5.11 -31.05 10.16
CA ILE A 88 6.54 -31.11 10.53
C ILE A 88 7.36 -31.79 9.41
N ALA A 89 6.88 -32.92 8.88
CA ALA A 89 7.55 -33.62 7.79
C ALA A 89 7.58 -32.77 6.51
N GLU A 90 6.52 -32.05 6.24
CA GLU A 90 6.41 -31.12 5.11
C GLU A 90 7.40 -29.96 5.24
N PHE A 91 7.48 -29.33 6.42
CA PHE A 91 8.48 -28.29 6.70
C PHE A 91 9.89 -28.81 6.43
N ARG A 92 10.23 -29.99 6.98
CA ARG A 92 11.56 -30.61 6.78
C ARG A 92 11.90 -30.81 5.31
N ARG A 93 10.95 -31.34 4.54
CA ARG A 93 11.13 -31.59 3.10
C ARG A 93 11.32 -30.32 2.30
N LEU A 94 10.50 -29.30 2.55
CA LEU A 94 10.55 -28.04 1.81
C LEU A 94 11.75 -27.18 2.24
N ALA A 95 12.16 -27.23 3.51
CA ALA A 95 13.39 -26.60 3.95
C ALA A 95 14.62 -27.21 3.22
N ALA A 96 14.70 -28.54 3.12
CA ALA A 96 15.76 -29.20 2.36
C ALA A 96 15.70 -28.89 0.84
N LEU A 97 14.50 -28.74 0.28
CA LEU A 97 14.29 -28.40 -1.13
C LEU A 97 14.82 -27.00 -1.49
N THR A 98 14.69 -26.03 -0.57
CA THR A 98 14.93 -24.60 -0.85
C THR A 98 16.16 -24.04 -0.16
N VAL A 99 16.86 -24.82 0.69
CA VAL A 99 18.01 -24.34 1.49
C VAL A 99 19.14 -23.74 0.66
N ASP A 100 19.33 -24.21 -0.55
CA ASP A 100 20.40 -23.76 -1.47
C ASP A 100 19.92 -22.65 -2.45
N ASP A 101 18.64 -22.33 -2.46
CA ASP A 101 18.09 -21.26 -3.30
C ASP A 101 18.54 -19.86 -2.81
N PRO A 102 18.62 -18.86 -3.70
CA PRO A 102 18.81 -17.48 -3.30
C PRO A 102 17.74 -17.03 -2.30
N ASN A 103 18.18 -16.40 -1.22
CA ASN A 103 17.28 -15.87 -0.20
C ASN A 103 17.91 -14.61 0.38
N ASP A 104 17.27 -13.46 0.18
CA ASP A 104 17.82 -12.15 0.50
C ASP A 104 17.00 -11.44 1.57
N THR A 105 17.57 -10.51 2.28
CA THR A 105 16.98 -9.51 3.18
C THR A 105 15.66 -9.92 3.85
N TRP A 106 14.51 -9.54 3.32
CA TRP A 106 13.19 -9.93 3.82
C TRP A 106 12.98 -11.45 3.85
N GLY A 107 13.53 -12.17 2.88
CA GLY A 107 13.47 -13.63 2.86
C GLY A 107 14.29 -14.23 4.02
N ILE A 108 15.47 -13.66 4.33
CA ILE A 108 16.26 -14.05 5.49
C ILE A 108 15.46 -13.81 6.77
N TYR A 109 14.87 -12.62 6.92
CA TYR A 109 14.03 -12.28 8.07
C TYR A 109 12.86 -13.26 8.25
N TYR A 110 12.10 -13.54 7.18
CA TYR A 110 10.99 -14.48 7.24
C TYR A 110 11.43 -15.88 7.66
N TYR A 111 12.59 -16.32 7.18
CA TYR A 111 13.10 -17.64 7.51
C TYR A 111 13.53 -17.73 8.98
N VAL A 112 14.32 -16.77 9.49
CA VAL A 112 14.73 -16.79 10.90
C VAL A 112 13.56 -16.62 11.86
N SER A 113 12.54 -15.84 11.48
CA SER A 113 11.28 -15.72 12.20
C SER A 113 10.55 -17.06 12.29
N ALA A 114 10.46 -17.80 11.18
CA ALA A 114 9.89 -19.15 11.15
C ALA A 114 10.64 -20.12 12.09
N LEU A 115 11.98 -20.13 12.02
CA LEU A 115 12.80 -21.00 12.87
C LEU A 115 12.63 -20.67 14.37
N GLU A 116 12.58 -19.38 14.72
CA GLU A 116 12.37 -18.96 16.11
C GLU A 116 10.97 -19.33 16.62
N LYS A 117 9.92 -19.16 15.79
CA LYS A 117 8.57 -19.65 16.12
C LYS A 117 8.57 -21.15 16.41
N LEU A 118 9.24 -21.95 15.58
CA LEU A 118 9.38 -23.40 15.79
C LEU A 118 10.18 -23.73 17.06
N ARG A 119 11.24 -22.97 17.37
CA ARG A 119 12.03 -23.14 18.58
C ARG A 119 11.19 -22.90 19.83
N LYS A 120 10.38 -21.83 19.86
CA LYS A 120 9.49 -21.49 20.98
C LYS A 120 8.54 -22.62 21.37
N VAL A 121 8.10 -23.42 20.42
CA VAL A 121 7.20 -24.55 20.65
C VAL A 121 7.91 -25.92 20.68
N GLY A 122 9.26 -25.93 20.71
CA GLY A 122 10.05 -27.16 20.77
C GLY A 122 10.03 -28.00 19.49
N ALA A 123 9.57 -27.47 18.36
CA ALA A 123 9.41 -28.23 17.12
C ALA A 123 10.60 -28.10 16.15
N LEU A 124 11.55 -27.18 16.39
CA LEU A 124 12.64 -26.87 15.47
C LEU A 124 13.47 -28.09 15.05
N GLY A 125 13.93 -28.89 15.99
CA GLY A 125 14.75 -30.07 15.69
C GLY A 125 14.00 -31.20 14.97
N ALA A 126 12.66 -31.23 15.08
CA ALA A 126 11.82 -32.15 14.31
C ALA A 126 11.56 -31.62 12.90
N ALA A 127 11.36 -30.30 12.75
CA ALA A 127 11.02 -29.65 11.48
C ALA A 127 12.22 -29.40 10.56
N VAL A 128 13.45 -29.28 11.11
CA VAL A 128 14.66 -29.04 10.32
C VAL A 128 15.75 -30.02 10.77
N ASP A 129 16.30 -30.81 9.85
CA ASP A 129 17.41 -31.70 10.16
C ASP A 129 18.71 -30.93 10.42
N ARG A 130 19.67 -31.58 11.11
CA ARG A 130 20.90 -30.94 11.54
C ARG A 130 21.74 -30.38 10.40
N ALA A 131 21.79 -31.05 9.24
CA ALA A 131 22.61 -30.63 8.12
C ALA A 131 22.00 -29.39 7.44
N THR A 132 20.68 -29.40 7.21
CA THR A 132 19.93 -28.25 6.70
C THR A 132 20.03 -27.06 7.65
N LEU A 133 19.88 -27.27 8.97
CA LEU A 133 19.98 -26.19 9.96
C LEU A 133 21.38 -25.56 10.00
N ALA A 134 22.43 -26.36 9.81
CA ALA A 134 23.80 -25.85 9.75
C ALA A 134 24.03 -24.96 8.52
N LYS A 135 23.49 -25.34 7.35
CA LYS A 135 23.52 -24.49 6.15
C LYS A 135 22.72 -23.19 6.35
N LEU A 136 21.51 -23.27 6.89
CA LEU A 136 20.65 -22.11 7.16
C LEU A 136 21.33 -21.12 8.12
N ARG A 137 21.99 -21.60 9.16
CA ARG A 137 22.74 -20.75 10.10
C ARG A 137 23.78 -19.87 9.41
N VAL A 138 24.43 -20.36 8.37
CA VAL A 138 25.43 -19.62 7.59
C VAL A 138 24.76 -18.66 6.60
N ARG A 139 23.69 -19.11 5.93
CA ARG A 139 23.06 -18.35 4.85
C ARG A 139 22.10 -17.26 5.34
N LEU A 140 21.50 -17.44 6.50
CA LEU A 140 20.52 -16.50 7.06
C LEU A 140 21.22 -15.45 7.94
N ASP A 141 22.07 -14.62 7.33
CA ASP A 141 22.92 -13.65 8.03
C ASP A 141 22.63 -12.21 7.54
N TRP A 142 22.43 -11.31 8.49
CA TRP A 142 22.23 -9.89 8.23
C TRP A 142 23.46 -9.19 7.63
N ARG A 143 24.65 -9.74 7.84
CA ARG A 143 25.93 -9.21 7.30
C ARG A 143 26.02 -9.28 5.77
N THR A 144 25.09 -9.96 5.11
CA THR A 144 25.03 -10.00 3.64
C THR A 144 24.59 -8.67 3.02
N PHE A 145 23.94 -7.79 3.80
CA PHE A 145 23.43 -6.50 3.32
C PHE A 145 23.67 -5.34 4.30
N VAL A 146 24.54 -5.53 5.29
CA VAL A 146 24.96 -4.51 6.26
C VAL A 146 26.48 -4.48 6.32
N ASP A 147 27.07 -3.30 6.19
CA ASP A 147 28.49 -3.11 6.46
C ASP A 147 28.74 -3.30 7.95
N VAL A 148 29.67 -4.19 8.28
CA VAL A 148 29.96 -4.57 9.68
C VAL A 148 30.80 -3.54 10.44
N ASP A 149 31.49 -2.63 9.75
CA ASP A 149 32.37 -1.66 10.37
C ASP A 149 31.56 -0.49 10.96
N ASP A 150 30.61 0.03 10.21
CA ASP A 150 29.78 1.17 10.62
C ASP A 150 28.28 0.87 10.79
N PHE A 151 27.84 -0.34 10.45
CA PHE A 151 26.45 -0.80 10.50
C PHE A 151 25.51 -0.02 9.58
N THR A 152 26.00 0.43 8.43
CA THR A 152 25.18 1.02 7.37
C THR A 152 24.64 -0.06 6.42
N LEU A 153 23.49 0.23 5.81
CA LEU A 153 22.91 -0.65 4.78
C LEU A 153 23.68 -0.52 3.46
N ILE A 154 23.91 -1.64 2.80
CA ILE A 154 24.53 -1.73 1.48
C ILE A 154 23.41 -1.73 0.43
N ASP A 155 23.28 -0.65 -0.35
CA ASP A 155 22.35 -0.50 -1.48
C ASP A 155 20.85 -0.79 -1.16
N HIS A 156 20.42 -0.51 0.09
CA HIS A 156 19.04 -0.75 0.53
C HIS A 156 18.40 0.48 1.14
N PRO A 157 17.06 0.67 0.99
CA PRO A 157 16.34 1.78 1.59
C PRO A 157 16.20 1.62 3.12
N ASN A 158 15.86 2.71 3.80
CA ASN A 158 15.84 2.85 5.25
C ASN A 158 15.02 1.80 6.02
N ASN A 159 13.93 1.29 5.45
CA ASN A 159 13.10 0.27 6.09
C ASN A 159 13.84 -1.05 6.35
N TYR A 160 14.97 -1.28 5.68
CA TYR A 160 15.80 -2.47 5.89
C TYR A 160 16.61 -2.45 7.19
N TYR A 161 16.78 -1.30 7.87
CA TYR A 161 17.37 -1.30 9.22
C TYR A 161 16.54 -2.11 10.22
N GLY A 162 15.20 -2.01 10.15
CA GLY A 162 14.32 -2.84 10.96
C GLY A 162 14.43 -4.33 10.65
N VAL A 163 14.65 -4.67 9.38
CA VAL A 163 14.88 -6.05 8.93
C VAL A 163 16.22 -6.58 9.47
N ALA A 164 17.30 -5.80 9.33
CA ALA A 164 18.63 -6.18 9.84
C ALA A 164 18.63 -6.37 11.34
N PHE A 165 18.04 -5.45 12.11
CA PHE A 165 17.87 -5.58 13.56
C PHE A 165 17.10 -6.86 13.93
N ALA A 166 15.97 -7.11 13.26
CA ALA A 166 15.14 -8.28 13.54
C ALA A 166 15.90 -9.59 13.28
N ILE A 167 16.60 -9.70 12.15
CA ILE A 167 17.41 -10.88 11.83
C ILE A 167 18.46 -11.09 12.92
N ALA A 168 19.25 -10.06 13.24
CA ALA A 168 20.28 -10.16 14.27
C ALA A 168 19.70 -10.60 15.62
N ARG A 169 18.58 -9.97 16.05
CA ARG A 169 17.94 -10.31 17.32
C ARG A 169 17.36 -11.72 17.34
N LEU A 170 16.73 -12.17 16.27
CA LEU A 170 16.21 -13.54 16.14
C LEU A 170 17.34 -14.57 16.13
N ARG A 171 18.50 -14.26 15.53
CA ARG A 171 19.69 -15.12 15.59
C ARG A 171 20.25 -15.25 17.01
N VAL A 172 20.18 -14.17 17.81
CA VAL A 172 20.51 -14.24 19.25
C VAL A 172 19.55 -15.19 19.97
N LEU A 173 18.24 -15.09 19.73
CA LEU A 173 17.22 -15.96 20.33
C LEU A 173 17.39 -17.43 19.92
N LEU A 174 17.85 -17.70 18.70
CA LEU A 174 18.22 -19.02 18.21
C LEU A 174 19.56 -19.56 18.78
N GLY A 175 20.30 -18.74 19.53
CA GLY A 175 21.60 -19.08 20.06
C GLY A 175 22.71 -19.15 19.00
N TRP A 176 22.58 -18.43 17.90
CA TRP A 176 23.50 -18.42 16.79
C TRP A 176 24.61 -17.36 16.91
N GLU A 177 24.37 -16.30 17.65
CA GLU A 177 25.30 -15.20 17.89
C GLU A 177 25.00 -14.50 19.23
N ASP A 178 25.90 -13.62 19.67
CA ASP A 178 25.70 -12.76 20.85
C ASP A 178 24.83 -11.54 20.52
N ALA A 179 24.54 -10.73 21.55
CA ALA A 179 23.63 -9.59 21.40
C ALA A 179 24.27 -8.33 20.78
N ALA A 180 25.61 -8.25 20.67
CA ALA A 180 26.30 -7.02 20.31
C ALA A 180 25.87 -6.46 18.94
N GLY A 181 25.76 -7.32 17.90
CA GLY A 181 25.28 -6.92 16.58
C GLY A 181 23.86 -6.39 16.60
N SER A 182 22.94 -7.07 17.29
CA SER A 182 21.55 -6.65 17.38
C SER A 182 21.36 -5.34 18.14
N GLU A 183 22.15 -5.07 19.18
CA GLU A 183 22.11 -3.82 19.95
C GLU A 183 22.59 -2.63 19.11
N ARG A 184 23.66 -2.82 18.33
CA ARG A 184 24.15 -1.80 17.41
C ARG A 184 23.14 -1.51 16.28
N LEU A 185 22.55 -2.53 15.69
CA LEU A 185 21.53 -2.39 14.66
C LEU A 185 20.25 -1.72 15.19
N LEU A 186 19.85 -2.02 16.44
CA LEU A 186 18.77 -1.30 17.11
C LEU A 186 19.06 0.18 17.20
N THR A 187 20.27 0.54 17.66
CA THR A 187 20.70 1.93 17.76
C THR A 187 20.66 2.62 16.40
N LYS A 188 21.24 1.99 15.36
CA LYS A 188 21.24 2.51 14.00
C LYS A 188 19.82 2.69 13.42
N MET A 189 18.94 1.72 13.62
CA MET A 189 17.54 1.81 13.19
C MET A 189 16.83 3.03 13.79
N LEU A 190 16.99 3.26 15.10
CA LEU A 190 16.36 4.39 15.77
C LEU A 190 16.99 5.73 15.36
N GLU A 191 18.33 5.80 15.24
CA GLU A 191 19.04 6.99 14.76
C GLU A 191 18.62 7.36 13.35
N HIS A 192 18.58 6.40 12.44
CA HIS A 192 18.18 6.62 11.06
C HIS A 192 16.71 7.10 10.97
N TYR A 193 15.80 6.46 11.72
CA TYR A 193 14.42 6.91 11.76
C TYR A 193 14.31 8.36 12.26
N ARG A 194 15.02 8.73 13.35
CA ARG A 194 15.02 10.12 13.87
C ARG A 194 15.57 11.11 12.83
N GLN A 195 16.64 10.74 12.13
CA GLN A 195 17.27 11.60 11.12
C GLN A 195 16.30 11.93 9.98
N PHE A 196 15.54 10.95 9.48
CA PHE A 196 14.71 11.09 8.29
C PHE A 196 13.20 11.25 8.57
N SER A 197 12.76 11.20 9.82
CA SER A 197 11.35 11.46 10.19
C SER A 197 11.07 12.90 10.64
N GLY A 198 12.10 13.67 10.95
CA GLY A 198 12.01 15.05 11.37
C GLY A 198 11.06 15.26 12.56
N THR A 199 10.53 16.47 12.69
CA THR A 199 9.61 16.86 13.79
C THR A 199 8.22 16.23 13.66
N TYR A 200 7.85 15.79 12.48
CA TYR A 200 6.52 15.21 12.23
C TYR A 200 6.47 13.72 12.54
N GLY A 201 7.61 13.01 12.53
CA GLY A 201 7.72 11.62 12.95
C GLY A 201 7.23 10.62 11.90
N PHE A 202 7.35 10.95 10.62
CA PHE A 202 7.11 10.05 9.49
C PHE A 202 8.38 9.93 8.67
N ALA A 203 8.90 8.73 8.48
CA ALA A 203 10.15 8.54 7.77
C ALA A 203 10.03 8.86 6.28
N ASP A 204 10.97 9.66 5.77
CA ASP A 204 11.17 9.83 4.34
C ASP A 204 11.78 8.55 3.77
N GLU A 205 11.12 7.93 2.80
CA GLU A 205 11.57 6.69 2.19
C GLU A 205 12.80 6.85 1.30
N THR A 206 13.15 8.07 0.95
CA THR A 206 14.23 8.42 0.04
C THR A 206 15.39 9.16 0.70
N ASP A 207 15.45 9.13 2.04
CA ASP A 207 16.55 9.70 2.81
C ASP A 207 16.84 11.17 2.49
N GLY A 208 15.77 11.97 2.35
CA GLY A 208 15.85 13.42 2.15
C GLY A 208 15.30 13.94 0.82
N GLU A 209 14.95 13.08 -0.14
CA GLU A 209 14.30 13.51 -1.39
C GLU A 209 12.83 13.91 -1.21
N GLY A 210 12.22 13.56 -0.07
CA GLY A 210 10.86 13.98 0.31
C GLY A 210 9.74 13.09 -0.19
N ARG A 211 9.99 11.80 -0.44
CA ARG A 211 8.96 10.84 -0.81
C ARG A 211 8.29 10.25 0.43
N PHE A 212 7.02 10.58 0.62
CA PHE A 212 6.21 10.08 1.71
C PHE A 212 5.01 9.30 1.16
N ASP A 213 4.90 8.04 1.54
CA ASP A 213 3.85 7.15 1.08
C ASP A 213 3.38 6.17 2.18
N ARG A 214 2.82 5.06 1.76
CA ARG A 214 2.41 3.98 2.63
C ARG A 214 3.51 3.53 3.62
N TYR A 215 4.76 3.43 3.17
CA TYR A 215 5.87 3.02 4.02
C TYR A 215 6.22 4.06 5.08
N SER A 216 6.11 5.34 4.77
CA SER A 216 6.33 6.41 5.75
C SER A 216 5.38 6.32 6.94
N VAL A 217 4.17 5.80 6.72
CA VAL A 217 3.16 5.58 7.77
C VAL A 217 3.32 4.19 8.41
N LEU A 218 3.68 3.16 7.62
CA LEU A 218 3.81 1.78 8.08
C LEU A 218 5.06 1.53 8.92
N LEU A 219 6.18 2.20 8.62
CA LEU A 219 7.49 1.87 9.18
C LEU A 219 7.53 1.89 10.72
N ALA A 220 6.84 2.85 11.36
CA ALA A 220 6.74 2.88 12.82
C ALA A 220 6.06 1.62 13.39
N ALA A 221 5.03 1.11 12.72
CA ALA A 221 4.35 -0.12 13.10
C ALA A 221 5.22 -1.36 12.87
N GLU A 222 5.97 -1.41 11.76
CA GLU A 222 6.95 -2.46 11.52
C GLU A 222 8.04 -2.49 12.60
N ILE A 223 8.56 -1.33 13.00
CA ILE A 223 9.53 -1.22 14.10
C ILE A 223 8.90 -1.76 15.40
N ALA A 224 7.70 -1.33 15.76
CA ALA A 224 7.01 -1.82 16.96
C ALA A 224 6.81 -3.35 16.91
N GLN A 225 6.45 -3.90 15.76
CA GLN A 225 6.31 -5.33 15.56
C GLN A 225 7.63 -6.07 15.81
N ARG A 226 8.80 -5.54 15.39
CA ARG A 226 10.11 -6.16 15.68
C ARG A 226 10.38 -6.25 17.18
N PHE A 227 9.99 -5.24 17.95
CA PHE A 227 10.06 -5.31 19.41
C PHE A 227 9.14 -6.41 19.96
N ILE A 228 7.87 -6.44 19.55
CA ILE A 228 6.88 -7.43 20.01
C ILE A 228 7.37 -8.85 19.68
N GLU A 229 7.74 -9.13 18.44
CA GLU A 229 8.19 -10.44 17.97
C GLU A 229 9.41 -10.97 18.74
N THR A 230 10.33 -10.07 19.08
CA THR A 230 11.57 -10.41 19.81
C THR A 230 11.42 -10.37 21.32
N GLY A 231 10.20 -10.12 21.84
CA GLY A 231 9.92 -10.05 23.28
C GLY A 231 10.53 -8.83 23.97
N SER A 232 10.82 -7.78 23.21
CA SER A 232 11.37 -6.53 23.71
C SER A 232 10.28 -5.45 23.82
N ARG A 233 10.45 -4.51 24.75
CA ARG A 233 9.52 -3.39 24.90
C ARG A 233 9.94 -2.23 23.99
N PRO A 234 9.04 -1.67 23.16
CA PRO A 234 9.33 -0.45 22.40
C PRO A 234 9.60 0.73 23.34
N PRO A 235 10.58 1.60 23.05
CA PRO A 235 10.78 2.84 23.78
C PRO A 235 9.64 3.83 23.51
N ASP A 236 9.44 4.82 24.41
CA ASP A 236 8.33 5.78 24.35
C ASP A 236 8.29 6.58 23.04
N GLU A 237 9.43 6.87 22.44
CA GLU A 237 9.50 7.54 21.15
C GLU A 237 8.87 6.70 20.01
N VAL A 238 9.08 5.38 20.01
CA VAL A 238 8.45 4.45 19.06
C VAL A 238 6.94 4.43 19.27
N LEU A 239 6.48 4.44 20.54
CA LEU A 239 5.06 4.54 20.84
C LEU A 239 4.45 5.83 20.29
N GLY A 240 5.18 6.95 20.39
CA GLY A 240 4.80 8.23 19.80
C GLY A 240 4.69 8.18 18.28
N TRP A 241 5.62 7.52 17.59
CA TRP A 241 5.58 7.34 16.13
C TRP A 241 4.41 6.44 15.71
N VAL A 242 4.20 5.33 16.43
CA VAL A 242 3.06 4.42 16.17
C VAL A 242 1.73 5.15 16.36
N ARG A 243 1.60 6.01 17.40
CA ARG A 243 0.39 6.80 17.61
C ARG A 243 0.10 7.73 16.41
N LYS A 244 1.11 8.45 15.92
CA LYS A 244 0.97 9.33 14.74
C LYS A 244 0.55 8.54 13.49
N SER A 245 1.16 7.38 13.26
CA SER A 245 0.78 6.49 12.16
C SER A 245 -0.65 5.98 12.30
N ALA A 246 -1.06 5.62 13.52
CA ALA A 246 -2.43 5.19 13.80
C ALA A 246 -3.45 6.31 13.55
N ASP A 247 -3.14 7.57 13.88
CA ASP A 247 -4.02 8.71 13.60
C ASP A 247 -4.31 8.85 12.10
N VAL A 248 -3.28 8.67 11.26
CA VAL A 248 -3.43 8.69 9.79
C VAL A 248 -4.35 7.55 9.34
N MET A 249 -4.14 6.34 9.84
CA MET A 249 -4.92 5.18 9.43
C MET A 249 -6.36 5.22 9.96
N LEU A 250 -6.59 5.68 11.19
CA LEU A 250 -7.92 5.88 11.75
C LEU A 250 -8.75 6.87 10.92
N ALA A 251 -8.14 7.98 10.48
CA ALA A 251 -8.81 8.95 9.61
C ALA A 251 -9.17 8.37 8.23
N ARG A 252 -8.52 7.28 7.81
CA ARG A 252 -8.71 6.62 6.51
C ARG A 252 -9.60 5.38 6.57
N ILE A 253 -10.05 4.96 7.74
CA ILE A 253 -11.01 3.87 7.89
C ILE A 253 -12.24 4.16 7.02
N ASN A 254 -12.68 3.15 6.25
CA ASN A 254 -13.77 3.26 5.28
C ASN A 254 -14.71 2.04 5.36
N PRO A 255 -15.93 2.10 4.80
CA PRO A 255 -16.91 1.01 4.93
C PRO A 255 -16.55 -0.22 4.11
N HIS A 256 -15.63 -0.11 3.14
CA HIS A 256 -15.33 -1.17 2.18
C HIS A 256 -14.13 -2.03 2.56
N GLY A 257 -13.32 -1.64 3.55
CA GLY A 257 -12.05 -2.29 3.84
C GLY A 257 -10.95 -1.95 2.83
N ASP A 258 -11.13 -0.89 2.05
CA ASP A 258 -10.13 -0.41 1.10
C ASP A 258 -8.87 0.07 1.84
N GLY A 259 -7.71 -0.22 1.28
CA GLY A 259 -6.41 0.12 1.86
C GLY A 259 -5.86 1.48 1.47
N PHE A 260 -4.58 1.65 1.71
CA PHE A 260 -3.83 2.84 1.28
C PHE A 260 -3.69 2.86 -0.24
N GLU A 261 -3.93 4.01 -0.89
CA GLU A 261 -4.25 4.08 -2.32
C GLU A 261 -3.20 4.75 -3.20
N TYR A 262 -2.15 5.34 -2.64
CA TYR A 262 -1.07 5.94 -3.42
C TYR A 262 0.31 5.49 -2.95
N GLY A 263 1.32 5.70 -3.79
CA GLY A 263 2.67 5.25 -3.54
C GLY A 263 2.92 3.82 -4.01
N ARG A 264 4.06 3.26 -3.66
CA ARG A 264 4.42 1.89 -4.03
C ARG A 264 3.74 0.85 -3.14
N SER A 265 3.60 -0.36 -3.67
CA SER A 265 3.01 -1.51 -2.95
C SER A 265 1.60 -1.22 -2.44
N ILE A 266 0.74 -0.77 -3.32
CA ILE A 266 -0.70 -0.58 -3.08
C ILE A 266 -1.49 -1.87 -3.39
N GLY A 267 -2.81 -1.79 -3.46
CA GLY A 267 -3.65 -2.99 -3.63
C GLY A 267 -3.74 -3.80 -2.35
N PRO A 268 -3.51 -5.12 -2.36
CA PRO A 268 -3.59 -5.93 -1.15
C PRO A 268 -2.58 -5.52 -0.07
N TYR A 269 -1.41 -5.02 -0.46
CA TYR A 269 -0.43 -4.45 0.47
C TYR A 269 -0.86 -3.09 1.04
N GLY A 270 -1.63 -2.31 0.31
CA GLY A 270 -2.28 -1.11 0.85
C GLY A 270 -3.30 -1.46 1.93
N THR A 271 -4.05 -2.55 1.72
CA THR A 271 -5.00 -3.09 2.70
C THR A 271 -4.29 -3.58 3.96
N THR A 272 -3.26 -4.42 3.80
CA THR A 272 -2.54 -4.97 4.96
C THR A 272 -1.76 -3.90 5.72
N ALA A 273 -1.25 -2.85 5.08
CA ALA A 273 -0.59 -1.76 5.79
C ALA A 273 -1.51 -1.07 6.81
N MET A 274 -2.77 -0.85 6.46
CA MET A 274 -3.75 -0.33 7.43
C MET A 274 -4.01 -1.32 8.55
N VAL A 275 -4.14 -2.62 8.24
CA VAL A 275 -4.32 -3.69 9.23
C VAL A 275 -3.11 -3.75 10.18
N GLU A 276 -1.90 -3.71 9.66
CA GLU A 276 -0.66 -3.79 10.44
C GLU A 276 -0.48 -2.59 11.37
N VAL A 277 -0.68 -1.35 10.88
CA VAL A 277 -0.55 -0.14 11.71
C VAL A 277 -1.57 -0.13 12.84
N LEU A 278 -2.84 -0.41 12.53
CA LEU A 278 -3.90 -0.42 13.54
C LEU A 278 -3.70 -1.55 14.56
N THR A 279 -3.22 -2.72 14.13
CA THR A 279 -2.90 -3.84 15.02
C THR A 279 -1.70 -3.54 15.91
N ALA A 280 -0.62 -2.98 15.35
CA ALA A 280 0.55 -2.60 16.14
C ALA A 280 0.17 -1.55 17.20
N ALA A 281 -0.60 -0.53 16.82
CA ALA A 281 -1.09 0.50 17.74
C ALA A 281 -1.96 -0.07 18.87
N ALA A 282 -2.80 -1.05 18.55
CA ALA A 282 -3.58 -1.79 19.54
C ALA A 282 -2.68 -2.59 20.48
N ALA A 283 -1.72 -3.36 19.93
CA ALA A 283 -0.82 -4.23 20.69
C ALA A 283 0.13 -3.48 21.63
N VAL A 284 0.54 -2.26 21.26
CA VAL A 284 1.37 -1.40 22.13
C VAL A 284 0.54 -0.43 22.98
N HIS A 285 -0.81 -0.59 22.99
CA HIS A 285 -1.75 0.13 23.86
C HIS A 285 -1.76 1.66 23.68
N VAL A 286 -1.58 2.15 22.44
CA VAL A 286 -1.69 3.60 22.13
C VAL A 286 -3.06 4.01 21.59
N LEU A 287 -4.00 3.06 21.44
CA LEU A 287 -5.39 3.32 21.08
C LEU A 287 -6.28 3.36 22.33
N ASN A 288 -7.27 4.26 22.36
CA ASN A 288 -8.34 4.23 23.36
C ASN A 288 -9.41 3.17 23.00
N GLU A 289 -10.38 2.94 23.90
CA GLU A 289 -11.40 1.90 23.73
C GLU A 289 -12.27 2.08 22.47
N GLN A 290 -12.62 3.32 22.11
CA GLN A 290 -13.41 3.60 20.90
C GLN A 290 -12.59 3.35 19.64
N GLU A 291 -11.34 3.78 19.64
CA GLU A 291 -10.39 3.54 18.54
C GLU A 291 -10.09 2.05 18.38
N MET A 292 -9.97 1.30 19.49
CA MET A 292 -9.83 -0.16 19.51
C MET A 292 -11.01 -0.84 18.82
N ALA A 293 -12.25 -0.47 19.21
CA ALA A 293 -13.46 -1.04 18.62
C ALA A 293 -13.58 -0.71 17.12
N LEU A 294 -13.24 0.52 16.72
CA LEU A 294 -13.26 0.97 15.33
C LEU A 294 -12.17 0.28 14.50
N ALA A 295 -10.96 0.19 15.03
CA ALA A 295 -9.84 -0.50 14.38
C ALA A 295 -10.14 -1.98 14.17
N TYR A 296 -10.68 -2.67 15.19
CA TYR A 296 -11.06 -4.08 15.07
C TYR A 296 -12.17 -4.31 14.03
N ALA A 297 -13.18 -3.44 14.00
CA ALA A 297 -14.23 -3.51 13.00
C ALA A 297 -13.69 -3.29 11.57
N TYR A 298 -12.73 -2.38 11.41
CA TYR A 298 -12.10 -2.14 10.13
C TYR A 298 -11.20 -3.32 9.69
N VAL A 299 -10.35 -3.86 10.57
CA VAL A 299 -9.47 -4.99 10.20
C VAL A 299 -10.28 -6.24 9.82
N SER A 300 -11.45 -6.44 10.44
CA SER A 300 -12.39 -7.51 10.05
C SER A 300 -12.93 -7.29 8.62
N ARG A 301 -13.33 -6.06 8.28
CA ARG A 301 -13.78 -5.71 6.91
C ARG A 301 -12.64 -5.82 5.89
N ALA A 302 -11.44 -5.39 6.24
CA ALA A 302 -10.27 -5.50 5.38
C ALA A 302 -9.92 -6.97 5.06
N ALA A 303 -10.02 -7.86 6.04
CA ALA A 303 -9.85 -9.30 5.82
C ALA A 303 -10.97 -9.89 4.97
N GLN A 304 -12.22 -9.47 5.19
CA GLN A 304 -13.35 -9.88 4.36
C GLN A 304 -13.17 -9.42 2.92
N TYR A 305 -12.79 -8.14 2.72
CA TYR A 305 -12.49 -7.60 1.40
C TYR A 305 -11.34 -8.35 0.71
N TYR A 306 -10.28 -8.68 1.46
CA TYR A 306 -9.19 -9.51 0.94
C TYR A 306 -9.70 -10.86 0.46
N ALA A 307 -10.49 -11.55 1.28
CA ALA A 307 -11.01 -12.88 0.96
C ALA A 307 -12.02 -12.87 -0.21
N ASP A 308 -12.81 -11.81 -0.37
CA ASP A 308 -13.85 -11.71 -1.40
C ASP A 308 -13.35 -11.15 -2.72
N PHE A 309 -12.38 -10.22 -2.68
CA PHE A 309 -11.93 -9.52 -3.86
C PHE A 309 -10.54 -9.96 -4.34
N TRP A 310 -9.58 -10.16 -3.43
CA TRP A 310 -8.22 -10.51 -3.82
C TRP A 310 -7.99 -12.00 -4.01
N LEU A 311 -8.73 -12.88 -3.32
CA LEU A 311 -8.63 -14.31 -3.54
C LEU A 311 -9.50 -14.74 -4.70
N ASN A 312 -8.91 -15.41 -5.68
CA ASN A 312 -9.61 -16.00 -6.80
C ASN A 312 -10.04 -17.44 -6.44
N ALA A 313 -11.34 -17.64 -6.24
CA ALA A 313 -11.88 -18.95 -5.84
C ALA A 313 -11.61 -20.06 -6.87
N ARG A 314 -11.45 -19.72 -8.17
CA ARG A 314 -11.18 -20.70 -9.24
C ARG A 314 -9.76 -21.24 -9.16
N THR A 315 -8.79 -20.40 -8.82
CA THR A 315 -7.36 -20.76 -8.80
C THR A 315 -6.83 -21.06 -7.40
N GLY A 316 -7.59 -20.70 -6.36
CA GLY A 316 -7.13 -20.77 -4.98
C GLY A 316 -5.97 -19.82 -4.67
N SER A 317 -5.81 -18.76 -5.43
CA SER A 317 -4.65 -17.87 -5.38
C SER A 317 -5.05 -16.41 -5.30
N LEU A 318 -4.15 -15.60 -4.75
CA LEU A 318 -4.20 -14.15 -4.83
C LEU A 318 -4.20 -13.71 -6.30
N ASP A 319 -5.11 -12.81 -6.65
CA ASP A 319 -5.24 -12.23 -7.98
C ASP A 319 -4.85 -10.74 -7.97
N MET A 320 -3.61 -10.44 -8.33
CA MET A 320 -3.06 -9.09 -8.45
C MET A 320 -2.84 -8.68 -9.91
N TRP A 321 -2.99 -9.59 -10.86
CA TRP A 321 -2.51 -9.44 -12.24
C TRP A 321 -3.59 -9.61 -13.29
N ASP A 322 -4.65 -10.36 -12.96
CA ASP A 322 -5.73 -10.68 -13.89
C ASP A 322 -6.95 -9.76 -13.67
N GLN A 323 -7.97 -9.90 -14.50
CA GLN A 323 -9.18 -9.07 -14.47
C GLN A 323 -8.89 -7.56 -14.66
N GLY A 324 -7.90 -7.23 -15.48
CA GLY A 324 -7.48 -5.85 -15.70
C GLY A 324 -6.82 -5.17 -14.52
N ARG A 325 -6.40 -5.94 -13.49
CA ARG A 325 -5.74 -5.41 -12.29
C ARG A 325 -4.23 -5.24 -12.50
N ARG A 326 -3.68 -4.22 -11.86
CA ARG A 326 -2.24 -4.01 -11.77
C ARG A 326 -1.91 -3.22 -10.50
N THR A 327 -1.05 -3.77 -9.66
CA THR A 327 -0.68 -3.14 -8.39
C THR A 327 0.67 -2.45 -8.46
N ASP A 328 1.69 -3.15 -8.96
CA ASP A 328 3.08 -2.69 -9.10
C ASP A 328 3.69 -3.31 -10.35
N ALA A 329 4.50 -2.55 -11.10
CA ALA A 329 5.15 -3.04 -12.30
C ALA A 329 6.17 -4.16 -12.02
N TYR A 330 6.90 -4.07 -10.89
CA TYR A 330 7.93 -5.05 -10.53
C TYR A 330 7.38 -6.31 -9.86
N ARG A 331 6.10 -6.34 -9.47
CA ARG A 331 5.45 -7.52 -8.90
C ARG A 331 4.88 -8.40 -9.99
N GLY A 332 5.76 -9.02 -10.79
CA GLY A 332 5.35 -9.93 -11.84
C GLY A 332 4.66 -11.19 -11.31
N LYS A 333 3.80 -11.82 -12.13
CA LYS A 333 3.03 -13.02 -11.76
C LYS A 333 3.91 -14.22 -11.41
N PHE A 334 5.18 -14.23 -11.85
CA PHE A 334 6.16 -15.24 -11.44
C PHE A 334 6.38 -15.32 -9.91
N ARG A 335 6.04 -14.26 -9.17
CA ARG A 335 6.09 -14.23 -7.69
C ARG A 335 4.83 -14.78 -7.04
N ILE A 336 3.93 -15.41 -7.79
CA ILE A 336 2.58 -15.78 -7.34
C ILE A 336 2.55 -16.50 -5.99
N LEU A 337 3.39 -17.52 -5.76
CA LEU A 337 3.44 -18.20 -4.47
C LEU A 337 3.93 -17.26 -3.37
N GLY A 338 5.04 -16.55 -3.60
CA GLY A 338 5.62 -15.63 -2.63
C GLY A 338 4.67 -14.52 -2.21
N GLU A 339 3.90 -13.95 -3.16
CA GLU A 339 2.92 -12.90 -2.86
C GLU A 339 1.71 -13.44 -2.07
N ASN A 340 1.22 -14.65 -2.40
CA ASN A 340 0.19 -15.31 -1.59
C ASN A 340 0.64 -15.49 -0.13
N LEU A 341 1.84 -16.02 0.09
CA LEU A 341 2.36 -16.32 1.42
C LEU A 341 2.65 -15.03 2.21
N SER A 342 3.23 -14.03 1.55
CA SER A 342 3.60 -12.76 2.18
C SER A 342 2.36 -11.96 2.63
N VAL A 343 1.35 -11.81 1.76
CA VAL A 343 0.12 -11.07 2.12
C VAL A 343 -0.68 -11.82 3.19
N ALA A 344 -0.81 -13.14 3.06
CA ALA A 344 -1.53 -13.95 4.05
C ALA A 344 -0.84 -13.93 5.43
N HIS A 345 0.49 -13.94 5.48
CA HIS A 345 1.25 -13.82 6.74
C HIS A 345 0.86 -12.56 7.53
N GLN A 346 0.64 -11.44 6.84
CA GLN A 346 0.23 -10.19 7.49
C GLN A 346 -1.13 -10.33 8.20
N PHE A 347 -2.07 -11.10 7.62
CA PHE A 347 -3.32 -11.43 8.30
C PHE A 347 -3.13 -12.44 9.44
N PHE A 348 -2.20 -13.38 9.33
CA PHE A 348 -1.98 -14.38 10.39
C PHE A 348 -1.42 -13.77 11.66
N TYR A 349 -0.34 -12.98 11.56
CA TYR A 349 0.25 -12.42 12.78
C TYR A 349 -0.62 -11.33 13.40
N THR A 350 -1.32 -10.54 12.59
CA THR A 350 -2.23 -9.52 13.11
C THR A 350 -3.46 -10.15 13.76
N ASN A 351 -4.00 -11.25 13.21
CA ASN A 351 -5.06 -12.03 13.85
C ASN A 351 -4.59 -12.61 15.21
N ALA A 352 -3.37 -13.14 15.26
CA ALA A 352 -2.79 -13.62 16.52
C ALA A 352 -2.74 -12.50 17.57
N ALA A 353 -2.27 -11.31 17.20
CA ALA A 353 -2.22 -10.15 18.10
C ALA A 353 -3.64 -9.74 18.58
N TRP A 354 -4.63 -9.66 17.70
CA TRP A 354 -6.01 -9.37 18.11
C TRP A 354 -6.60 -10.46 19.02
N ASN A 355 -6.26 -11.73 18.79
CA ASN A 355 -6.67 -12.84 19.65
C ASN A 355 -6.04 -12.74 21.05
N GLU A 356 -4.77 -12.33 21.17
CA GLU A 356 -4.07 -12.07 22.43
C GLU A 356 -4.68 -10.89 23.19
N LEU A 357 -5.14 -9.85 22.47
CA LEU A 357 -5.91 -8.72 23.04
C LEU A 357 -7.33 -9.11 23.45
N GLY A 358 -7.73 -10.38 23.33
CA GLY A 358 -9.02 -10.89 23.78
C GLY A 358 -10.16 -10.67 22.79
N TYR A 359 -9.87 -10.52 21.50
CA TYR A 359 -10.87 -10.37 20.43
C TYR A 359 -11.19 -11.68 19.69
N ARG A 360 -10.61 -12.80 20.09
CA ARG A 360 -10.92 -14.12 19.49
C ARG A 360 -12.43 -14.39 19.53
N GLY A 361 -13.04 -14.55 18.36
CA GLY A 361 -14.47 -14.83 18.22
C GLY A 361 -15.41 -13.67 18.58
N LYS A 362 -14.90 -12.49 18.94
CA LYS A 362 -15.75 -11.32 19.14
C LYS A 362 -16.25 -10.79 17.79
N PRO A 363 -17.54 -10.53 17.63
CA PRO A 363 -18.04 -9.86 16.42
C PRO A 363 -17.51 -8.41 16.38
N PRO A 364 -17.26 -7.86 15.18
CA PRO A 364 -16.99 -6.43 15.04
C PRO A 364 -18.22 -5.62 15.48
N MET A 365 -17.97 -4.33 15.80
CA MET A 365 -19.04 -3.42 16.23
C MET A 365 -20.17 -3.36 15.17
N PRO A 366 -21.45 -3.52 15.58
CA PRO A 366 -22.57 -3.54 14.63
C PRO A 366 -22.83 -2.18 13.97
N ASP A 367 -22.60 -1.08 14.69
CA ASP A 367 -22.86 0.31 14.25
C ASP A 367 -21.67 0.94 13.54
N PHE A 368 -20.85 0.15 12.84
CA PHE A 368 -19.60 0.63 12.23
C PHE A 368 -19.82 1.83 11.29
N GLU A 369 -20.77 1.78 10.40
CA GLU A 369 -21.05 2.87 9.45
C GLU A 369 -21.45 4.17 10.18
N ARG A 370 -22.28 4.06 11.21
CA ARG A 370 -22.61 5.20 12.06
C ARG A 370 -21.40 5.73 12.83
N ALA A 371 -20.45 4.86 13.18
CA ALA A 371 -19.20 5.28 13.82
C ALA A 371 -18.31 6.06 12.84
N LEU A 372 -18.31 5.70 11.53
CA LEU A 372 -17.59 6.45 10.49
C LEU A 372 -18.08 7.90 10.35
N ASP A 373 -19.37 8.17 10.59
CA ASP A 373 -19.92 9.53 10.53
C ASP A 373 -19.36 10.45 11.62
N ARG A 374 -18.86 9.88 12.71
CA ARG A 374 -18.23 10.60 13.83
C ARG A 374 -16.75 10.90 13.61
N LEU A 375 -16.13 10.24 12.63
CA LEU A 375 -14.74 10.50 12.29
C LEU A 375 -14.59 11.92 11.69
N PRO A 376 -13.41 12.52 11.87
CA PRO A 376 -13.13 13.82 11.27
C PRO A 376 -13.40 13.81 9.77
N LYS A 377 -14.20 14.77 9.27
CA LYS A 377 -14.45 14.93 7.84
C LYS A 377 -13.19 15.37 7.09
N ARG A 378 -12.18 15.86 7.81
CA ARG A 378 -10.90 16.31 7.27
C ARG A 378 -9.78 16.07 8.27
N MET A 379 -8.65 15.58 7.77
CA MET A 379 -7.38 15.51 8.48
C MET A 379 -6.25 16.04 7.60
N VAL A 380 -5.33 16.80 8.19
CA VAL A 380 -4.12 17.29 7.54
C VAL A 380 -2.93 16.66 8.24
N THR A 381 -2.18 15.86 7.50
CA THR A 381 -0.96 15.21 7.99
C THR A 381 0.25 15.87 7.33
N TRP A 382 1.01 16.61 8.10
CA TRP A 382 2.29 17.14 7.65
C TRP A 382 3.37 16.09 7.80
N PHE A 383 4.12 15.88 6.72
CA PHE A 383 5.32 15.04 6.73
C PHE A 383 6.59 15.89 6.88
N ALA A 384 6.65 17.03 6.19
CA ALA A 384 7.73 17.98 6.29
C ALA A 384 7.25 19.40 5.99
N ARG A 385 7.95 20.40 6.55
CA ARG A 385 7.82 21.82 6.20
C ARG A 385 9.22 22.45 6.22
N GLY A 386 9.47 23.36 5.30
CA GLY A 386 10.78 24.00 5.20
C GLY A 386 10.99 24.61 3.81
N GLU A 387 12.07 24.24 3.13
CA GLU A 387 12.28 24.66 1.74
C GLU A 387 11.11 24.22 0.86
N TYR A 388 10.63 22.98 1.07
CA TYR A 388 9.43 22.46 0.43
C TYR A 388 8.49 21.82 1.47
N ASP A 389 7.21 22.04 1.28
CA ASP A 389 6.16 21.42 2.08
C ASP A 389 5.85 20.00 1.59
N ARG A 390 5.57 19.09 2.53
CA ARG A 390 5.12 17.71 2.27
C ARG A 390 3.90 17.44 3.15
N VAL A 391 2.76 17.15 2.54
CA VAL A 391 1.49 17.03 3.27
C VAL A 391 0.55 16.04 2.59
N LEU A 392 -0.19 15.30 3.39
CA LEU A 392 -1.34 14.51 2.98
C LEU A 392 -2.61 15.15 3.57
N LEU A 393 -3.50 15.63 2.70
CA LEU A 393 -4.86 15.98 3.07
C LEU A 393 -5.74 14.75 2.91
N THR A 394 -6.43 14.34 3.97
CA THR A 394 -7.47 13.30 3.94
C THR A 394 -8.83 13.94 4.13
N LEU A 395 -9.76 13.65 3.23
CA LEU A 395 -11.14 14.13 3.27
C LEU A 395 -12.10 12.94 3.21
N ARG A 396 -13.18 13.04 3.96
CA ARG A 396 -14.28 12.08 3.93
C ARG A 396 -15.50 12.72 3.29
N ASP A 397 -15.95 12.16 2.18
CA ASP A 397 -17.18 12.57 1.51
C ASP A 397 -17.99 11.34 1.10
N ARG A 398 -19.17 11.16 1.69
CA ARG A 398 -19.97 9.95 1.52
C ARG A 398 -19.14 8.70 1.87
N ASP A 399 -19.11 7.71 1.00
CA ASP A 399 -18.36 6.47 1.16
C ASP A 399 -16.88 6.60 0.74
N TYR A 400 -16.48 7.77 0.19
CA TYR A 400 -15.12 8.00 -0.26
C TYR A 400 -14.25 8.59 0.84
N VAL A 401 -13.04 8.06 0.94
CA VAL A 401 -11.93 8.69 1.65
C VAL A 401 -10.94 9.17 0.59
N ILE A 402 -10.88 10.48 0.43
CA ILE A 402 -10.07 11.13 -0.62
C ILE A 402 -8.76 11.59 0.00
N GLY A 403 -7.64 11.10 -0.52
CA GLY A 403 -6.29 11.56 -0.14
C GLY A 403 -5.72 12.48 -1.21
N LEU A 404 -5.28 13.68 -0.85
CA LEU A 404 -4.49 14.54 -1.73
C LEU A 404 -3.05 14.62 -1.19
N PRO A 405 -2.11 13.86 -1.77
CA PRO A 405 -0.70 13.92 -1.41
C PRO A 405 0.00 15.05 -2.19
N LEU A 406 0.50 16.05 -1.49
CA LEU A 406 1.44 17.02 -2.01
C LEU A 406 2.82 16.66 -1.45
N ILE A 407 3.49 15.75 -2.12
CA ILE A 407 4.78 15.18 -1.73
C ILE A 407 5.78 15.35 -2.86
N ASN A 408 6.97 14.83 -2.69
CA ASN A 408 7.96 14.92 -3.75
C ASN A 408 7.91 13.66 -4.61
N GLY A 409 7.41 13.79 -5.84
CA GLY A 409 7.34 12.67 -6.75
C GLY A 409 8.02 12.99 -8.08
N GLY A 410 8.99 12.23 -8.52
CA GLY A 410 9.55 12.31 -9.86
C GLY A 410 8.99 11.20 -10.74
N GLU A 411 9.13 11.32 -12.04
CA GLU A 411 8.63 10.34 -13.01
C GLU A 411 9.16 8.93 -12.71
N SER A 412 10.45 8.79 -12.52
CA SER A 412 11.08 7.49 -12.27
C SER A 412 10.70 6.86 -10.92
N GLN A 413 10.23 7.63 -9.97
CA GLN A 413 9.67 7.13 -8.72
C GLN A 413 8.25 6.57 -8.91
N HIS A 414 7.62 6.89 -10.03
CA HIS A 414 6.28 6.42 -10.40
C HIS A 414 6.28 5.15 -11.25
N MET A 415 7.42 4.64 -11.65
CA MET A 415 7.53 3.44 -12.50
C MET A 415 6.80 2.23 -11.93
N HIS A 416 6.66 2.15 -10.60
CA HIS A 416 6.05 1.03 -9.91
C HIS A 416 4.72 1.37 -9.24
N SER A 417 4.47 2.66 -8.98
CA SER A 417 3.27 3.12 -8.28
C SER A 417 3.09 4.63 -8.40
N PRO A 418 1.85 5.11 -8.38
CA PRO A 418 1.58 6.53 -8.61
C PRO A 418 1.88 7.39 -7.36
N TYR A 419 2.66 8.45 -7.57
CA TYR A 419 2.97 9.50 -6.58
C TYR A 419 2.44 10.87 -7.01
N PHE A 420 1.46 10.91 -7.89
CA PHE A 420 0.98 12.17 -8.47
C PHE A 420 0.31 13.07 -7.44
N PRO A 421 0.47 14.39 -7.54
CA PRO A 421 -0.20 15.35 -6.66
C PRO A 421 -1.67 15.55 -7.09
N ILE A 422 -2.43 14.48 -7.08
CA ILE A 422 -3.86 14.43 -7.43
C ILE A 422 -4.65 13.82 -6.28
N PRO A 423 -5.97 14.03 -6.23
CA PRO A 423 -6.81 13.29 -5.32
C PRO A 423 -6.81 11.79 -5.64
N PHE A 424 -6.57 10.94 -4.64
CA PHE A 424 -6.72 9.49 -4.71
C PHE A 424 -7.91 9.06 -3.86
N ALA A 425 -8.78 8.25 -4.41
CA ALA A 425 -9.87 7.61 -3.69
C ALA A 425 -10.19 6.29 -4.39
N PRO A 426 -10.06 5.12 -3.74
CA PRO A 426 -10.45 3.85 -4.33
C PRO A 426 -11.84 3.95 -4.95
N ARG A 427 -12.05 3.32 -6.09
CA ARG A 427 -13.32 3.30 -6.87
C ARG A 427 -13.75 4.62 -7.50
N LEU A 428 -13.09 5.76 -7.20
CA LEU A 428 -13.40 7.06 -7.79
C LEU A 428 -12.25 7.59 -8.64
N LEU A 429 -11.07 7.72 -8.03
CA LEU A 429 -9.86 8.30 -8.63
C LEU A 429 -8.65 7.46 -8.27
N ALA A 430 -7.89 7.06 -9.27
CA ALA A 430 -6.64 6.34 -9.08
C ALA A 430 -5.58 6.85 -10.06
N GLY A 431 -4.31 6.63 -9.73
CA GLY A 431 -3.23 6.71 -10.70
C GLY A 431 -3.11 5.40 -11.48
N ILE A 432 -2.33 5.44 -12.56
CA ILE A 432 -1.90 4.26 -13.29
C ILE A 432 -0.72 3.65 -12.54
N ALA A 433 -0.72 2.34 -12.32
CA ALA A 433 0.27 1.68 -11.48
C ALA A 433 1.72 1.85 -11.95
N ASP A 434 1.95 2.03 -13.25
CA ASP A 434 3.30 2.27 -13.81
C ASP A 434 3.76 3.72 -13.73
N GLY A 435 2.84 4.64 -13.51
CA GLY A 435 3.13 6.06 -13.47
C GLY A 435 3.59 6.68 -14.79
N ASN A 436 3.42 5.99 -15.91
CA ASN A 436 3.86 6.47 -17.22
C ASN A 436 3.10 7.69 -17.73
N SER A 437 1.91 7.92 -17.19
CA SER A 437 1.04 9.04 -17.57
C SER A 437 0.38 9.62 -16.33
N PRO A 438 0.96 10.67 -15.69
CA PRO A 438 0.32 11.33 -14.56
C PRO A 438 -1.08 11.80 -14.92
N GLN A 439 -2.07 11.35 -14.15
CA GLN A 439 -3.46 11.71 -14.32
C GLN A 439 -3.70 13.13 -13.81
N LEU A 440 -4.55 13.91 -14.52
CA LEU A 440 -5.03 15.23 -14.07
C LEU A 440 -3.91 16.27 -13.84
N VAL A 441 -2.74 16.05 -14.44
CA VAL A 441 -1.58 16.94 -14.36
C VAL A 441 -1.09 17.23 -15.78
N PRO A 442 -0.90 18.50 -16.18
CA PRO A 442 -0.44 18.80 -17.53
C PRO A 442 1.05 18.54 -17.71
N TYR A 443 1.40 18.03 -18.90
CA TYR A 443 2.76 17.91 -19.42
C TYR A 443 3.06 19.02 -20.39
N PHE A 444 4.17 19.69 -20.22
CA PHE A 444 4.70 20.71 -21.11
C PHE A 444 5.83 20.13 -21.94
N THR A 445 5.60 19.82 -23.21
CA THR A 445 6.67 19.43 -24.14
C THR A 445 7.29 20.68 -24.74
N LEU A 446 8.56 20.91 -24.44
CA LEU A 446 9.27 22.12 -24.85
C LEU A 446 9.89 21.98 -26.25
N GLY A 447 10.31 23.10 -26.84
CA GLY A 447 10.97 23.16 -28.14
C GLY A 447 12.26 22.34 -28.21
N ASP A 448 13.01 22.25 -27.09
CA ASP A 448 14.23 21.44 -26.94
C ASP A 448 13.95 19.93 -26.75
N GLY A 449 12.68 19.54 -26.66
CA GLY A 449 12.24 18.16 -26.45
C GLY A 449 12.16 17.73 -25.00
N SER A 450 12.55 18.56 -24.02
CA SER A 450 12.33 18.25 -22.60
C SER A 450 10.84 18.32 -22.26
N VAL A 451 10.43 17.52 -21.28
CA VAL A 451 9.05 17.47 -20.78
C VAL A 451 9.04 17.90 -19.32
N LEU A 452 8.19 18.87 -18.99
CA LEU A 452 8.03 19.38 -17.64
C LEU A 452 6.64 19.03 -17.11
N ALA A 453 6.57 18.67 -15.81
CA ALA A 453 5.31 18.43 -15.12
C ALA A 453 5.36 18.93 -13.66
N PRO A 454 4.24 19.42 -13.08
CA PRO A 454 4.21 19.98 -11.72
C PRO A 454 4.07 18.88 -10.65
N LEU A 455 5.02 17.95 -10.56
CA LEU A 455 4.96 16.77 -9.68
C LEU A 455 5.63 16.99 -8.31
N ALA A 456 6.49 18.02 -8.15
CA ALA A 456 7.31 18.22 -6.97
C ALA A 456 7.48 19.72 -6.62
N TYR A 457 8.20 20.01 -5.55
CA TYR A 457 8.63 21.37 -5.14
C TYR A 457 7.51 22.29 -4.62
N PHE A 458 6.59 21.72 -3.82
CA PHE A 458 5.48 22.45 -3.21
C PHE A 458 5.96 23.42 -2.13
N GLN A 459 5.53 24.67 -2.19
CA GLN A 459 5.82 25.72 -1.19
C GLN A 459 4.53 26.45 -0.79
N ASP A 460 4.54 27.04 0.39
CA ASP A 460 3.45 27.86 0.91
C ASP A 460 2.09 27.15 0.89
N VAL A 461 2.08 25.85 1.16
CA VAL A 461 0.84 25.08 1.20
C VAL A 461 -0.06 25.61 2.31
N LYS A 462 -1.24 26.11 1.93
CA LYS A 462 -2.29 26.58 2.85
C LYS A 462 -3.55 25.78 2.64
N ILE A 463 -4.11 25.26 3.74
CA ILE A 463 -5.34 24.48 3.74
C ILE A 463 -6.35 25.23 4.60
N THR A 464 -7.41 25.71 3.98
CA THR A 464 -8.46 26.51 4.63
C THR A 464 -9.82 25.87 4.40
N THR A 465 -10.81 26.26 5.22
CA THR A 465 -12.18 25.74 5.13
C THR A 465 -13.18 26.89 5.04
N ARG A 466 -14.18 26.74 4.16
CA ARG A 466 -15.37 27.61 4.08
C ARG A 466 -16.61 26.73 4.06
N GLY A 467 -17.32 26.66 5.20
CA GLY A 467 -18.41 25.70 5.37
C GLY A 467 -17.91 24.25 5.18
N THR A 468 -18.50 23.51 4.27
CA THR A 468 -18.12 22.13 3.92
C THR A 468 -17.01 22.04 2.86
N THR A 469 -16.56 23.17 2.33
CA THR A 469 -15.55 23.23 1.27
C THR A 469 -14.16 23.37 1.86
N THR A 470 -13.22 22.55 1.40
CA THR A 470 -11.78 22.66 1.70
C THR A 470 -11.07 23.27 0.50
N ILE A 471 -10.26 24.29 0.74
CA ILE A 471 -9.45 24.98 -0.26
C ILE A 471 -7.98 24.75 0.08
N VAL A 472 -7.23 24.24 -0.89
CA VAL A 472 -5.77 24.03 -0.79
C VAL A 472 -5.09 24.92 -1.82
N THR A 473 -4.23 25.80 -1.37
CA THR A 473 -3.41 26.65 -2.26
C THR A 473 -1.94 26.37 -2.03
N PHE A 474 -1.17 26.39 -3.09
CA PHE A 474 0.29 26.27 -3.03
C PHE A 474 0.94 26.91 -4.25
N ARG A 475 2.26 27.08 -4.16
CA ARG A 475 3.09 27.46 -5.30
C ARG A 475 4.18 26.43 -5.56
N GLN A 476 4.67 26.37 -6.79
CA GLN A 476 5.84 25.61 -7.20
C GLN A 476 6.79 26.57 -7.93
N PRO A 477 7.93 26.98 -7.31
CA PRO A 477 8.89 27.89 -7.92
C PRO A 477 9.69 27.25 -9.05
N ARG A 478 9.59 25.94 -9.17
CA ARG A 478 10.13 25.06 -10.21
C ARG A 478 9.24 23.84 -10.34
N VAL A 479 9.29 23.18 -11.48
CA VAL A 479 8.55 21.94 -11.76
C VAL A 479 9.54 20.81 -12.02
N ASP A 480 9.04 19.59 -12.14
CA ASP A 480 9.87 18.43 -12.43
C ASP A 480 10.14 18.32 -13.94
N LYS A 481 11.41 18.21 -14.32
CA LYS A 481 11.84 17.82 -15.66
C LYS A 481 11.87 16.29 -15.72
N LEU A 482 10.96 15.71 -16.48
CA LEU A 482 10.78 14.27 -16.56
C LEU A 482 12.00 13.53 -17.16
N GLY A 483 12.13 12.23 -16.80
CA GLY A 483 13.21 11.36 -17.27
C GLY A 483 14.34 11.14 -16.26
N GLY A 484 14.29 11.79 -15.08
CA GLY A 484 15.23 11.54 -13.97
C GLY A 484 14.74 10.48 -12.98
N ARG A 485 15.64 9.81 -12.27
CA ARG A 485 15.27 8.87 -11.20
C ARG A 485 14.67 9.58 -9.98
N ALA A 486 15.20 10.72 -9.62
CA ALA A 486 14.64 11.64 -8.63
C ALA A 486 14.06 12.86 -9.35
N PRO A 487 13.21 13.68 -8.69
CA PRO A 487 12.73 14.91 -9.28
C PRO A 487 13.87 15.82 -9.70
N VAL A 488 13.87 16.27 -10.97
CA VAL A 488 14.88 17.17 -11.53
C VAL A 488 14.28 18.56 -11.63
N PRO A 489 14.77 19.54 -10.85
CA PRO A 489 14.17 20.86 -10.80
C PRO A 489 14.38 21.65 -12.10
N ASP A 490 13.29 22.19 -12.65
CA ASP A 490 13.31 23.11 -13.79
C ASP A 490 12.54 24.39 -13.46
N GLY A 491 13.20 25.50 -13.51
CA GLY A 491 12.66 26.81 -13.16
C GLY A 491 12.13 27.63 -14.33
N ARG A 492 12.09 27.11 -15.56
CA ARG A 492 11.56 27.83 -16.74
C ARG A 492 10.08 28.17 -16.59
N ILE A 493 9.33 27.37 -15.85
CA ILE A 493 7.92 27.61 -15.52
C ILE A 493 7.76 27.60 -14.00
N THR A 494 6.96 28.54 -13.48
CA THR A 494 6.49 28.52 -12.08
C THR A 494 4.99 28.29 -12.06
N LEU A 495 4.46 27.79 -10.94
CA LEU A 495 3.03 27.47 -10.79
C LEU A 495 2.46 28.05 -9.49
N THR A 496 1.26 28.61 -9.59
CA THR A 496 0.35 28.79 -8.44
C THR A 496 -0.89 27.93 -8.67
N SER A 497 -1.23 27.10 -7.68
CA SER A 497 -2.34 26.15 -7.80
C SER A 497 -3.36 26.30 -6.68
N THR A 498 -4.61 26.06 -7.01
CA THR A 498 -5.73 26.00 -6.06
C THR A 498 -6.57 24.77 -6.30
N TYR A 499 -6.68 23.91 -5.30
CA TYR A 499 -7.72 22.89 -5.21
C TYR A 499 -8.91 23.40 -4.41
N THR A 500 -10.11 23.13 -4.90
CA THR A 500 -11.37 23.32 -4.15
C THR A 500 -12.10 21.99 -4.09
N LEU A 501 -12.25 21.45 -2.88
CA LEU A 501 -12.88 20.16 -2.62
C LEU A 501 -14.17 20.41 -1.83
N SER A 502 -15.29 20.16 -2.47
CA SER A 502 -16.65 20.29 -1.91
C SER A 502 -17.36 18.95 -2.00
N PRO A 503 -18.42 18.69 -1.21
CA PRO A 503 -19.19 17.46 -1.34
C PRO A 503 -19.62 17.20 -2.78
N GLY A 504 -19.23 16.03 -3.34
CA GLY A 504 -19.53 15.62 -4.71
C GLY A 504 -18.79 16.37 -5.82
N ARG A 505 -17.81 17.23 -5.48
CA ARG A 505 -17.07 18.00 -6.50
C ARG A 505 -15.65 18.33 -6.09
N ILE A 506 -14.74 18.12 -7.02
CA ILE A 506 -13.33 18.53 -6.91
C ILE A 506 -13.01 19.43 -8.09
N THR A 507 -12.30 20.54 -7.85
CA THR A 507 -11.76 21.40 -8.89
C THR A 507 -10.31 21.71 -8.66
N ARG A 508 -9.55 21.88 -9.73
CA ARG A 508 -8.18 22.41 -9.72
C ARG A 508 -8.07 23.57 -10.71
N ALA A 509 -7.41 24.64 -10.28
CA ALA A 509 -7.09 25.79 -11.10
C ALA A 509 -5.59 26.13 -10.92
N ASP A 510 -4.87 26.19 -12.01
CA ASP A 510 -3.43 26.39 -12.10
C ASP A 510 -3.13 27.63 -12.94
N VAL A 511 -2.18 28.45 -12.46
CA VAL A 511 -1.59 29.55 -13.24
C VAL A 511 -0.12 29.24 -13.44
N TYR A 512 0.25 28.93 -14.68
CA TYR A 512 1.61 28.68 -15.13
C TYR A 512 2.24 29.95 -15.66
N THR A 513 3.32 30.39 -15.05
CA THR A 513 4.01 31.64 -15.45
C THR A 513 5.40 31.28 -15.97
N PRO A 514 5.69 31.54 -17.28
CA PRO A 514 7.02 31.38 -17.82
C PRO A 514 7.94 32.49 -17.28
N ARG A 515 9.19 32.19 -17.00
CA ARG A 515 10.19 33.22 -16.60
C ARG A 515 10.69 34.05 -17.79
N GLU A 516 10.74 33.41 -18.93
CA GLU A 516 11.12 33.98 -20.23
C GLU A 516 10.21 33.39 -21.29
N PRO A 517 10.10 34.00 -22.51
CA PRO A 517 9.37 33.40 -23.61
C PRO A 517 9.79 31.93 -23.84
N LEU A 518 8.85 31.01 -23.78
CA LEU A 518 9.11 29.58 -23.79
C LEU A 518 8.41 28.92 -24.98
N ASP A 519 9.18 28.33 -25.88
CA ASP A 519 8.64 27.62 -27.03
C ASP A 519 8.14 26.23 -26.59
N LEU A 520 6.87 25.98 -26.83
CA LEU A 520 6.19 24.72 -26.54
C LEU A 520 5.88 23.99 -27.85
N LYS A 521 6.18 22.70 -27.90
CA LYS A 521 5.62 21.77 -28.90
C LYS A 521 4.17 21.43 -28.60
N GLY A 522 3.77 21.52 -27.34
CA GLY A 522 2.40 21.32 -26.90
C GLY A 522 2.28 21.09 -25.41
N ILE A 523 1.04 21.06 -24.91
CA ILE A 523 0.70 20.67 -23.55
C ILE A 523 -0.35 19.58 -23.65
N ALA A 524 -0.21 18.51 -22.87
CA ALA A 524 -1.17 17.42 -22.79
C ALA A 524 -1.58 17.16 -21.33
N MET A 525 -2.83 16.79 -21.12
CA MET A 525 -3.35 16.32 -19.84
C MET A 525 -4.33 15.17 -20.08
N GLU A 526 -4.25 14.12 -19.29
CA GLU A 526 -5.18 13.00 -19.36
C GLU A 526 -5.99 12.85 -18.06
N PHE A 527 -7.20 12.34 -18.21
CA PHE A 527 -8.06 11.88 -17.14
C PHE A 527 -8.62 10.51 -17.51
N ALA A 528 -8.21 9.46 -16.83
CA ALA A 528 -8.80 8.13 -16.98
C ALA A 528 -9.76 7.83 -15.81
N THR A 529 -10.84 7.09 -16.08
CA THR A 529 -11.92 6.87 -15.13
C THR A 529 -12.62 5.52 -15.33
N TYR A 530 -13.21 4.99 -14.25
CA TYR A 530 -14.12 3.84 -14.28
C TYR A 530 -15.52 4.18 -14.81
N ALA A 531 -15.79 5.46 -15.13
CA ALA A 531 -17.06 5.88 -15.69
C ALA A 531 -17.16 5.51 -17.16
N GLU A 532 -18.39 5.24 -17.62
CA GLU A 532 -18.70 4.75 -18.95
C GLU A 532 -19.73 5.64 -19.65
N ASP A 533 -19.89 5.41 -20.96
CA ASP A 533 -20.89 6.07 -21.79
C ASP A 533 -20.76 7.61 -21.76
N GLY A 534 -19.52 8.08 -21.95
CA GLY A 534 -19.18 9.50 -21.96
C GLY A 534 -19.74 10.22 -23.18
N THR A 535 -20.54 11.28 -22.96
CA THR A 535 -21.00 12.20 -24.00
C THR A 535 -20.25 13.50 -23.86
N GLN A 536 -19.54 13.89 -24.92
CA GLN A 536 -18.71 15.09 -24.94
C GLN A 536 -19.43 16.29 -25.61
N LYS A 537 -19.30 17.46 -24.95
CA LYS A 537 -19.62 18.76 -25.52
C LYS A 537 -18.50 19.74 -25.21
N ALA A 538 -17.76 20.16 -26.24
CA ALA A 538 -16.54 20.95 -26.10
C ALA A 538 -15.54 20.26 -25.10
N SER A 539 -15.09 20.95 -24.05
CA SER A 539 -14.20 20.44 -23.01
C SER A 539 -14.92 19.79 -21.81
N THR A 540 -16.23 19.53 -21.94
CA THR A 540 -17.04 18.89 -20.90
C THR A 540 -17.48 17.50 -21.34
N VAL A 541 -17.26 16.49 -20.51
CA VAL A 541 -17.71 15.11 -20.71
C VAL A 541 -18.66 14.74 -19.58
N ARG A 542 -19.84 14.21 -19.92
CA ARG A 542 -20.81 13.66 -18.99
C ARG A 542 -20.89 12.16 -19.17
N PHE A 543 -20.80 11.44 -18.07
CA PHE A 543 -20.85 9.99 -18.04
C PHE A 543 -22.21 9.50 -17.56
N ALA A 544 -22.78 8.52 -18.26
CA ALA A 544 -24.08 7.95 -17.89
C ALA A 544 -23.94 6.95 -16.73
N LYS A 545 -22.82 6.22 -16.66
CA LYS A 545 -22.55 5.16 -15.68
C LYS A 545 -21.24 5.41 -14.94
N GLY A 546 -21.12 4.81 -13.74
CA GLY A 546 -19.90 4.82 -12.92
C GLY A 546 -19.87 5.95 -11.89
N PRO A 547 -18.75 6.11 -11.17
CA PRO A 547 -18.64 7.02 -10.04
C PRO A 547 -18.58 8.50 -10.45
N VAL A 548 -17.97 8.82 -11.58
CA VAL A 548 -17.85 10.18 -12.11
C VAL A 548 -19.07 10.52 -12.95
N GLN A 549 -19.69 11.68 -12.69
CA GLN A 549 -20.82 12.21 -13.44
C GLN A 549 -20.39 13.15 -14.56
N GLU A 550 -19.44 14.03 -14.26
CA GLU A 550 -19.01 15.07 -15.20
C GLU A 550 -17.52 15.37 -14.97
N PHE A 551 -16.78 15.45 -16.06
CA PHE A 551 -15.44 16.02 -16.12
C PHE A 551 -15.44 17.22 -17.06
N LYS A 552 -14.80 18.31 -16.65
CA LYS A 552 -14.63 19.51 -17.47
C LYS A 552 -13.20 20.01 -17.37
N ALA A 553 -12.54 20.18 -18.52
CA ALA A 553 -11.26 20.86 -18.61
C ALA A 553 -11.44 22.35 -18.96
N THR A 554 -10.47 23.18 -18.60
CA THR A 554 -10.46 24.63 -18.86
C THR A 554 -9.08 25.05 -19.33
N GLY A 555 -9.02 25.92 -20.34
CA GLY A 555 -7.77 26.47 -20.88
C GLY A 555 -7.08 25.59 -21.92
N PHE A 556 -7.68 24.47 -22.34
CA PHE A 556 -7.17 23.60 -23.40
C PHE A 556 -7.85 23.92 -24.74
N ASP A 557 -7.10 23.76 -25.84
CA ASP A 557 -7.60 24.02 -27.18
C ASP A 557 -8.66 22.96 -27.59
N GLN A 558 -8.40 21.69 -27.28
CA GLN A 558 -9.35 20.60 -27.49
C GLN A 558 -9.24 19.50 -26.45
N CYS A 559 -10.34 18.78 -26.25
CA CYS A 559 -10.37 17.52 -25.50
C CYS A 559 -11.03 16.45 -26.37
N LEU A 560 -10.63 15.20 -26.21
CA LEU A 560 -11.20 14.03 -26.85
C LEU A 560 -11.51 12.97 -25.80
N THR A 561 -12.66 12.31 -25.96
CA THR A 561 -13.07 11.19 -25.08
C THR A 561 -12.95 9.88 -25.84
N GLU A 562 -12.40 8.87 -25.20
CA GLU A 562 -12.16 7.55 -25.76
C GLU A 562 -12.57 6.46 -24.76
N ALA A 563 -13.22 5.40 -25.26
CA ALA A 563 -13.46 4.19 -24.47
C ALA A 563 -12.19 3.31 -24.44
N LEU A 564 -11.83 2.85 -23.26
CA LEU A 564 -10.62 2.03 -23.02
C LEU A 564 -10.99 0.55 -22.95
N HIS A 565 -11.11 -0.14 -24.06
CA HIS A 565 -11.47 -1.55 -24.13
C HIS A 565 -10.36 -2.48 -23.52
N ASP A 566 -10.29 -2.53 -22.18
CA ASP A 566 -9.26 -3.29 -21.40
C ASP A 566 -7.81 -3.02 -21.87
N ASN A 567 -7.49 -1.75 -22.10
CA ASN A 567 -6.15 -1.33 -22.47
C ASN A 567 -5.19 -1.59 -21.29
N PRO A 568 -4.12 -2.41 -21.48
CA PRO A 568 -3.19 -2.78 -20.42
C PRO A 568 -2.44 -1.60 -19.79
N ASP A 569 -2.31 -0.48 -20.52
CA ASP A 569 -1.66 0.74 -19.99
C ASP A 569 -2.54 1.51 -19.00
N TYR A 570 -3.83 1.18 -18.93
CA TYR A 570 -4.82 1.86 -18.09
C TYR A 570 -5.40 0.96 -17.00
N ARG A 571 -4.59 0.09 -16.44
CA ARG A 571 -4.95 -0.82 -15.35
C ARG A 571 -4.62 -0.21 -14.00
N THR A 572 -5.48 -0.47 -13.03
CA THR A 572 -5.33 -0.07 -11.62
C THR A 572 -5.41 -1.29 -10.70
N PRO A 573 -5.10 -1.16 -9.40
CA PRO A 573 -5.25 -2.28 -8.47
C PRO A 573 -6.65 -2.90 -8.45
N ILE A 574 -7.70 -2.12 -8.72
CA ILE A 574 -9.10 -2.61 -8.64
C ILE A 574 -9.70 -2.95 -10.01
N GLY A 575 -8.96 -2.84 -11.08
CA GLY A 575 -9.40 -3.17 -12.43
C GLY A 575 -9.01 -2.11 -13.47
N PRO A 576 -9.45 -2.28 -14.73
CA PRO A 576 -9.14 -1.34 -15.80
C PRO A 576 -10.00 -0.08 -15.69
N PHE A 577 -9.47 1.04 -16.16
CA PHE A 577 -10.30 2.20 -16.47
C PHE A 577 -11.17 1.92 -17.69
N SER A 578 -12.40 2.47 -17.70
CA SER A 578 -13.37 2.27 -18.78
C SER A 578 -13.28 3.35 -19.86
N SER A 579 -12.86 4.56 -19.48
CA SER A 579 -12.78 5.71 -20.41
C SER A 579 -11.61 6.61 -20.06
N LYS A 580 -11.14 7.37 -21.05
CA LYS A 580 -10.22 8.49 -20.84
C LYS A 580 -10.68 9.74 -21.57
N VAL A 581 -10.24 10.88 -21.04
CA VAL A 581 -10.35 12.20 -21.67
C VAL A 581 -8.95 12.74 -21.83
N SER A 582 -8.53 13.00 -23.06
CA SER A 582 -7.23 13.59 -23.39
C SER A 582 -7.43 15.03 -23.84
N CYS A 583 -6.82 15.99 -23.14
CA CYS A 583 -6.89 17.42 -23.45
C CYS A 583 -5.52 17.94 -23.91
N ARG A 584 -5.52 18.80 -24.93
CA ARG A 584 -4.29 19.29 -25.56
C ARG A 584 -4.31 20.79 -25.83
N ILE A 585 -3.12 21.37 -25.82
CA ILE A 585 -2.81 22.69 -26.35
C ILE A 585 -1.77 22.48 -27.46
N GLU A 586 -2.02 23.09 -28.62
CA GLU A 586 -1.13 23.04 -29.75
C GLU A 586 0.15 23.86 -29.55
N SER A 587 1.14 23.66 -30.44
CA SER A 587 2.43 24.35 -30.42
C SER A 587 2.26 25.87 -30.40
N ARG A 588 2.95 26.53 -29.46
CA ARG A 588 2.97 27.98 -29.30
C ARG A 588 4.16 28.46 -28.49
N THR A 589 4.49 29.75 -28.59
CA THR A 589 5.42 30.41 -27.66
C THR A 589 4.64 30.97 -26.48
N LEU A 590 4.90 30.50 -25.29
CA LEU A 590 4.30 30.99 -24.05
C LEU A 590 5.04 32.24 -23.57
N ARG A 591 4.38 33.41 -23.61
CA ARG A 591 4.94 34.72 -23.20
C ARG A 591 4.26 35.26 -21.95
N GLU A 592 3.00 34.95 -21.75
CA GLU A 592 2.13 35.42 -20.68
C GLU A 592 1.69 34.23 -19.80
N PRO A 593 1.22 34.48 -18.57
CA PRO A 593 0.70 33.42 -17.71
C PRO A 593 -0.44 32.64 -18.39
N LEU A 594 -0.37 31.32 -18.31
CA LEU A 594 -1.37 30.39 -18.84
C LEU A 594 -2.20 29.84 -17.70
N THR A 595 -3.52 29.98 -17.79
CA THR A 595 -4.45 29.36 -16.82
C THR A 595 -4.99 28.05 -17.36
N LEU A 596 -4.75 26.95 -16.64
CA LEU A 596 -5.33 25.63 -16.91
C LEU A 596 -6.11 25.16 -15.70
N GLY A 597 -7.07 24.29 -15.92
CA GLY A 597 -7.81 23.71 -14.81
C GLY A 597 -8.74 22.59 -15.22
N TRP A 598 -9.33 21.97 -14.21
CA TRP A 598 -10.35 20.97 -14.40
C TRP A 598 -11.34 20.94 -13.23
N SER A 599 -12.52 20.41 -13.48
CA SER A 599 -13.49 20.07 -12.45
C SER A 599 -14.06 18.69 -12.66
N LEU A 600 -14.32 17.99 -11.56
CA LEU A 600 -14.86 16.65 -11.52
C LEU A 600 -16.05 16.64 -10.56
N ALA A 601 -17.22 16.23 -11.07
CA ALA A 601 -18.39 15.94 -10.25
C ALA A 601 -18.58 14.43 -10.14
N TYR A 602 -18.89 13.93 -8.94
CA TYR A 602 -19.03 12.50 -8.66
C TYR A 602 -20.28 12.20 -7.81
N ARG A 603 -20.69 10.92 -7.82
CA ARG A 603 -21.92 10.43 -7.14
C ARG A 603 -21.65 10.08 -5.69
#